data_5df9359f4033137bf649def114208d3e
#
_entry.id   5df9359f4033137bf649def114208d3e
#
_cell.length_a   1.000
_cell.length_b   1.000
_cell.length_c   1.000
_cell.angle_alpha   90.00
_cell.angle_beta   90.00
_cell.angle_gamma   90.00
#
_symmetry.space_group_name_H-M   'P 1'
#
loop_
_entity.id
_entity.type
_entity.pdbx_description
1 polymer ?
#
loop_
_entity_poly.entity_id
_entity_poly.type
_entity_poly.pdbx_seq_one_letter_code
_entity_poly.pdbx_strand_id
1 'polypeptide(L)'
;MKDLTKGKPSRLILAFALPIFLANLLQLTYSLVDTRIVGSFLGEDALAAVGATSSLSNLIIGFLMGLSNGFAIVTAQRFGAKDLRGVKKSFAMSLTLGIAVAAGLTVLGLFFLQPILRFLNVPENLRTVAGSYIVIIIAGLIATFLYDACAAALRALGDTITPLVILAISVILNIAGDLFFVVVLKTGVRGAAVATVSAQALAFVICWIYMIKRYELLRLSGDDFKEPQPQMIQSMLSAGLSMGFMSSLINIGSLTLQTAINKLGQNIIVAHTAARKISEMFMIMFTVFGQTMATYCGQNLGAGRIDRIKKGIGLAILYTCIWCSFTIVASYTIGDWLVYMVTGSKNAEVLKNATNYLKFDTLFYFVTAVICVVRNAMQGLGDHITPLVSSSLEMIGKIVIAATLVPWFGYTGVIVAEPLVWFIMVIPLLIQIFRMPVLKNNILTKS
;
A
#
# COMPACT_ATOMS: atom_id res chain seq x y z
N MET A 1 -3.00 18.00 14.94
CA MET A 1 -1.76 17.22 15.09
C MET A 1 -1.83 16.40 16.36
N LYS A 2 -1.57 15.11 16.28
CA LYS A 2 -1.42 14.28 17.48
C LYS A 2 0.07 13.95 17.63
N ASP A 3 0.68 14.47 18.70
CA ASP A 3 2.05 14.12 19.07
C ASP A 3 2.06 12.68 19.61
N LEU A 4 2.56 11.73 18.82
CA LEU A 4 2.60 10.31 19.18
C LEU A 4 3.67 10.01 20.26
N THR A 5 4.46 11.01 20.63
CA THR A 5 5.48 10.89 21.68
C THR A 5 4.92 11.12 23.08
N LYS A 6 3.66 11.61 23.22
CA LYS A 6 3.01 11.95 24.48
C LYS A 6 1.71 11.19 24.68
N GLY A 7 1.39 10.83 25.92
CA GLY A 7 0.16 10.10 26.28
C GLY A 7 0.30 8.58 26.24
N LYS A 8 -0.81 7.84 26.44
CA LYS A 8 -0.82 6.37 26.49
C LYS A 8 -0.64 5.77 25.10
N PRO A 9 0.41 4.94 24.83
CA PRO A 9 0.69 4.35 23.52
C PRO A 9 -0.51 3.60 22.94
N SER A 10 -1.22 2.81 23.76
CA SER A 10 -2.38 2.03 23.32
C SER A 10 -3.46 2.90 22.68
N ARG A 11 -3.84 3.99 23.34
CA ARG A 11 -4.87 4.92 22.83
C ARG A 11 -4.40 5.67 21.59
N LEU A 12 -3.12 6.04 21.53
CA LEU A 12 -2.55 6.77 20.39
C LEU A 12 -2.50 5.90 19.15
N ILE A 13 -2.02 4.65 19.28
CA ILE A 13 -1.93 3.71 18.17
C ILE A 13 -3.31 3.43 17.58
N LEU A 14 -4.31 3.10 18.41
CA LEU A 14 -5.67 2.86 17.94
C LEU A 14 -6.31 4.11 17.31
N ALA A 15 -6.15 5.27 17.94
CA ALA A 15 -6.70 6.53 17.42
C ALA A 15 -6.02 7.01 16.14
N PHE A 16 -4.80 6.56 15.85
CA PHE A 16 -4.08 6.82 14.61
C PHE A 16 -4.45 5.78 13.53
N ALA A 17 -4.59 4.51 13.92
CA ALA A 17 -4.91 3.41 13.03
C ALA A 17 -6.33 3.49 12.47
N LEU A 18 -7.33 3.88 13.28
CA LEU A 18 -8.74 3.87 12.87
C LEU A 18 -9.04 4.71 11.62
N PRO A 19 -8.60 5.98 11.49
CA PRO A 19 -8.84 6.72 10.26
C PRO A 19 -8.12 6.11 9.04
N ILE A 20 -6.94 5.50 9.21
CA ILE A 20 -6.23 4.82 8.14
C ILE A 20 -7.01 3.57 7.70
N PHE A 21 -7.59 2.83 8.64
CA PHE A 21 -8.46 1.69 8.34
C PHE A 21 -9.68 2.12 7.51
N LEU A 22 -10.36 3.18 7.93
CA LEU A 22 -11.50 3.73 7.19
C LEU A 22 -11.10 4.23 5.80
N ALA A 23 -9.91 4.84 5.65
CA ALA A 23 -9.39 5.25 4.35
C ALA A 23 -9.14 4.06 3.41
N ASN A 24 -8.58 2.96 3.92
CA ASN A 24 -8.38 1.74 3.12
C ASN A 24 -9.70 1.08 2.72
N LEU A 25 -10.71 1.05 3.61
CA LEU A 25 -12.05 0.56 3.26
C LEU A 25 -12.72 1.43 2.20
N LEU A 26 -12.60 2.75 2.33
CA LEU A 26 -13.13 3.69 1.35
C LEU A 26 -12.48 3.50 -0.01
N GLN A 27 -11.16 3.30 -0.06
CA GLN A 27 -10.43 3.07 -1.30
C GLN A 27 -10.80 1.74 -1.96
N LEU A 28 -11.04 0.69 -1.16
CA LEU A 28 -11.55 -0.59 -1.67
C LEU A 28 -12.95 -0.42 -2.29
N THR A 29 -13.85 0.27 -1.59
CA THR A 29 -15.21 0.55 -2.07
C THR A 29 -15.18 1.37 -3.36
N TYR A 30 -14.33 2.39 -3.42
CA TYR A 30 -14.11 3.20 -4.61
C TYR A 30 -13.71 2.34 -5.82
N SER A 31 -12.72 1.47 -5.66
CA SER A 31 -12.26 0.60 -6.75
C SER A 31 -13.37 -0.32 -7.29
N LEU A 32 -14.27 -0.79 -6.40
CA LEU A 32 -15.41 -1.59 -6.81
C LEU A 32 -16.45 -0.76 -7.60
N VAL A 33 -16.72 0.47 -7.15
CA VAL A 33 -17.67 1.37 -7.82
C VAL A 33 -17.16 1.77 -9.21
N ASP A 34 -15.89 2.15 -9.33
CA ASP A 34 -15.23 2.50 -10.60
C ASP A 34 -15.30 1.34 -11.59
N THR A 35 -14.92 0.13 -11.17
CA THR A 35 -15.02 -1.08 -11.96
C THR A 35 -16.46 -1.34 -12.41
N ARG A 36 -17.45 -1.11 -11.54
CA ARG A 36 -18.88 -1.27 -11.85
C ARG A 36 -19.36 -0.26 -12.88
N ILE A 37 -18.93 1.01 -12.78
CA ILE A 37 -19.28 2.05 -13.76
C ILE A 37 -18.72 1.69 -15.13
N VAL A 38 -17.42 1.38 -15.22
CA VAL A 38 -16.79 0.98 -16.49
C VAL A 38 -17.50 -0.23 -17.10
N GLY A 39 -17.73 -1.30 -16.33
CA GLY A 39 -18.37 -2.51 -16.83
C GLY A 39 -19.83 -2.29 -17.26
N SER A 40 -20.60 -1.51 -16.50
CA SER A 40 -22.04 -1.31 -16.78
C SER A 40 -22.31 -0.37 -17.94
N PHE A 41 -21.47 0.65 -18.14
CA PHE A 41 -21.71 1.69 -19.17
C PHE A 41 -20.86 1.55 -20.42
N LEU A 42 -19.67 0.92 -20.33
CA LEU A 42 -18.77 0.75 -21.47
C LEU A 42 -18.68 -0.68 -22.00
N GLY A 43 -19.22 -1.64 -21.24
CA GLY A 43 -19.26 -3.05 -21.62
C GLY A 43 -18.01 -3.86 -21.24
N GLU A 44 -18.03 -5.15 -21.61
CA GLU A 44 -17.03 -6.13 -21.20
C GLU A 44 -15.66 -5.88 -21.82
N ASP A 45 -15.58 -5.42 -23.06
CA ASP A 45 -14.30 -5.15 -23.74
C ASP A 45 -13.56 -3.99 -23.09
N ALA A 46 -14.27 -2.93 -22.69
CA ALA A 46 -13.70 -1.81 -21.96
C ALA A 46 -13.21 -2.23 -20.59
N LEU A 47 -13.99 -3.05 -19.87
CA LEU A 47 -13.61 -3.60 -18.57
C LEU A 47 -12.37 -4.49 -18.70
N ALA A 48 -12.31 -5.34 -19.72
CA ALA A 48 -11.15 -6.19 -20.00
C ALA A 48 -9.90 -5.36 -20.33
N ALA A 49 -10.05 -4.28 -21.11
CA ALA A 49 -8.94 -3.38 -21.45
C ALA A 49 -8.39 -2.64 -20.23
N VAL A 50 -9.25 -2.11 -19.34
CA VAL A 50 -8.85 -1.48 -18.07
C VAL A 50 -8.22 -2.52 -17.15
N GLY A 51 -8.83 -3.70 -17.03
CA GLY A 51 -8.31 -4.80 -16.23
C GLY A 51 -6.91 -5.26 -16.66
N ALA A 52 -6.66 -5.34 -17.97
CA ALA A 52 -5.35 -5.72 -18.51
C ALA A 52 -4.21 -4.74 -18.14
N THR A 53 -4.53 -3.46 -17.90
CA THR A 53 -3.57 -2.43 -17.50
C THR A 53 -3.51 -2.21 -15.98
N SER A 54 -4.44 -2.79 -15.22
CA SER A 54 -4.53 -2.57 -13.77
C SER A 54 -3.26 -3.01 -13.02
N SER A 55 -2.64 -4.11 -13.45
CA SER A 55 -1.39 -4.60 -12.86
C SER A 55 -0.25 -3.60 -12.99
N LEU A 56 -0.13 -2.96 -14.18
CA LEU A 56 0.86 -1.92 -14.41
C LEU A 56 0.56 -0.67 -13.57
N SER A 57 -0.70 -0.23 -13.56
CA SER A 57 -1.14 0.91 -12.74
C SER A 57 -0.84 0.68 -11.26
N ASN A 58 -1.22 -0.49 -10.72
CA ASN A 58 -1.00 -0.84 -9.32
C ASN A 58 0.49 -0.90 -8.96
N LEU A 59 1.32 -1.40 -9.88
CA LEU A 59 2.77 -1.45 -9.67
C LEU A 59 3.37 -0.04 -9.57
N ILE A 60 3.03 0.85 -10.51
CA ILE A 60 3.59 2.21 -10.56
C ILE A 60 3.02 3.07 -9.41
N ILE A 61 1.71 3.06 -9.20
CA ILE A 61 1.04 3.83 -8.14
C ILE A 61 1.48 3.30 -6.77
N GLY A 62 1.56 1.98 -6.60
CA GLY A 62 2.05 1.36 -5.37
C GLY A 62 3.50 1.74 -5.05
N PHE A 63 4.36 1.83 -6.08
CA PHE A 63 5.72 2.33 -5.93
C PHE A 63 5.74 3.79 -5.45
N LEU A 64 4.97 4.69 -6.09
CA LEU A 64 4.89 6.11 -5.71
C LEU A 64 4.31 6.31 -4.30
N MET A 65 3.29 5.54 -3.94
CA MET A 65 2.74 5.55 -2.59
C MET A 65 3.76 5.08 -1.55
N GLY A 66 4.51 4.01 -1.85
CA GLY A 66 5.62 3.55 -1.02
C GLY A 66 6.70 4.62 -0.87
N LEU A 67 7.10 5.25 -1.98
CA LEU A 67 8.07 6.34 -2.02
C LEU A 67 7.64 7.51 -1.10
N SER A 68 6.39 7.96 -1.22
CA SER A 68 5.82 9.03 -0.41
C SER A 68 5.80 8.69 1.08
N ASN A 69 5.39 7.47 1.43
CA ASN A 69 5.39 7.00 2.81
C ASN A 69 6.81 6.90 3.39
N GLY A 70 7.80 6.44 2.59
CA GLY A 70 9.20 6.39 2.99
C GLY A 70 9.78 7.78 3.26
N PHE A 71 9.50 8.76 2.40
CA PHE A 71 9.91 10.15 2.64
C PHE A 71 9.26 10.71 3.92
N ALA A 72 8.01 10.39 4.17
CA ALA A 72 7.29 10.84 5.36
C ALA A 72 7.87 10.29 6.67
N ILE A 73 8.59 9.15 6.65
CA ILE A 73 9.31 8.63 7.83
C ILE A 73 10.36 9.63 8.31
N VAL A 74 11.16 10.19 7.41
CA VAL A 74 12.17 11.20 7.76
C VAL A 74 11.51 12.45 8.33
N THR A 75 10.39 12.88 7.73
CA THR A 75 9.59 14.00 8.26
C THR A 75 9.06 13.68 9.68
N ALA A 76 8.58 12.45 9.91
CA ALA A 76 8.11 12.03 11.23
C ALA A 76 9.23 12.00 12.28
N GLN A 77 10.44 11.56 11.91
CA GLN A 77 11.61 11.59 12.78
C GLN A 77 11.99 13.03 13.16
N ARG A 78 12.04 13.95 12.18
CA ARG A 78 12.30 15.39 12.44
C ARG A 78 11.23 16.02 13.31
N PHE A 79 9.97 15.68 13.07
CA PHE A 79 8.86 16.14 13.90
C PHE A 79 8.98 15.65 15.35
N GLY A 80 9.29 14.37 15.56
CA GLY A 80 9.54 13.80 16.89
C GLY A 80 10.72 14.46 17.62
N ALA A 81 11.78 14.79 16.89
CA ALA A 81 12.94 15.53 17.39
C ALA A 81 12.67 17.02 17.68
N LYS A 82 11.47 17.52 17.35
CA LYS A 82 11.09 18.94 17.43
C LYS A 82 11.95 19.85 16.52
N ASP A 83 12.57 19.28 15.51
CA ASP A 83 13.34 20.01 14.49
C ASP A 83 12.38 20.59 13.44
N LEU A 84 11.82 21.75 13.73
CA LEU A 84 10.81 22.40 12.88
C LEU A 84 11.35 22.79 11.50
N ARG A 85 12.64 23.20 11.43
CA ARG A 85 13.30 23.48 10.14
C ARG A 85 13.53 22.20 9.36
N GLY A 86 13.94 21.13 10.03
CA GLY A 86 14.11 19.80 9.42
C GLY A 86 12.80 19.25 8.86
N VAL A 87 11.65 19.49 9.52
CA VAL A 87 10.32 19.12 9.00
C VAL A 87 10.03 19.85 7.68
N LYS A 88 10.23 21.18 7.61
CA LYS A 88 10.02 21.95 6.37
C LYS A 88 10.96 21.48 5.25
N LYS A 89 12.26 21.37 5.54
CA LYS A 89 13.26 20.90 4.56
C LYS A 89 12.98 19.47 4.07
N SER A 90 12.61 18.55 4.97
CA SER A 90 12.27 17.19 4.57
C SER A 90 11.02 17.13 3.71
N PHE A 91 10.00 17.94 3.98
CA PHE A 91 8.81 18.02 3.15
C PHE A 91 9.09 18.65 1.78
N ALA A 92 9.85 19.78 1.72
CA ALA A 92 10.28 20.40 0.47
C ALA A 92 11.08 19.39 -0.40
N MET A 93 12.01 18.66 0.24
CA MET A 93 12.82 17.65 -0.44
C MET A 93 11.98 16.46 -0.93
N SER A 94 10.96 16.04 -0.14
CA SER A 94 10.02 15.00 -0.56
C SER A 94 9.30 15.38 -1.86
N LEU A 95 8.87 16.63 -1.99
CA LEU A 95 8.24 17.13 -3.21
C LEU A 95 9.25 17.16 -4.37
N THR A 96 10.46 17.68 -4.16
CA THR A 96 11.48 17.78 -5.21
C THR A 96 11.88 16.41 -5.74
N LEU A 97 12.29 15.51 -4.85
CA LEU A 97 12.72 14.16 -5.23
C LEU A 97 11.58 13.34 -5.84
N GLY A 98 10.40 13.44 -5.25
CA GLY A 98 9.28 12.66 -5.71
C GLY A 98 8.71 13.15 -7.03
N ILE A 99 8.65 14.46 -7.28
CA ILE A 99 8.28 15.00 -8.60
C ILE A 99 9.30 14.54 -9.65
N ALA A 100 10.60 14.58 -9.35
CA ALA A 100 11.63 14.10 -10.27
C ALA A 100 11.44 12.61 -10.61
N VAL A 101 11.17 11.77 -9.61
CA VAL A 101 10.90 10.33 -9.81
C VAL A 101 9.59 10.13 -10.59
N ALA A 102 8.51 10.81 -10.21
CA ALA A 102 7.22 10.70 -10.90
C ALA A 102 7.31 11.16 -12.36
N ALA A 103 8.01 12.26 -12.63
CA ALA A 103 8.27 12.73 -13.99
C ALA A 103 9.12 11.73 -14.80
N GLY A 104 10.16 11.17 -14.20
CA GLY A 104 10.96 10.10 -14.81
C GLY A 104 10.11 8.88 -15.16
N LEU A 105 9.28 8.41 -14.23
CA LEU A 105 8.35 7.30 -14.48
C LEU A 105 7.31 7.64 -15.56
N THR A 106 6.83 8.87 -15.59
CA THR A 106 5.92 9.34 -16.64
C THR A 106 6.58 9.27 -18.01
N VAL A 107 7.78 9.83 -18.16
CA VAL A 107 8.52 9.84 -19.43
C VAL A 107 8.84 8.41 -19.88
N LEU A 108 9.39 7.59 -18.99
CA LEU A 108 9.73 6.19 -19.29
C LEU A 108 8.47 5.37 -19.61
N GLY A 109 7.40 5.54 -18.81
CA GLY A 109 6.14 4.83 -19.00
C GLY A 109 5.48 5.17 -20.34
N LEU A 110 5.47 6.44 -20.74
CA LEU A 110 4.94 6.85 -22.04
C LEU A 110 5.82 6.38 -23.21
N PHE A 111 7.14 6.46 -23.06
CA PHE A 111 8.09 6.04 -24.10
C PHE A 111 8.03 4.52 -24.35
N PHE A 112 7.99 3.72 -23.29
CA PHE A 112 7.97 2.26 -23.37
C PHE A 112 6.55 1.65 -23.35
N LEU A 113 5.51 2.45 -23.50
CA LEU A 113 4.14 1.98 -23.34
C LEU A 113 3.78 0.80 -24.25
N GLN A 114 4.08 0.90 -25.55
CA GLN A 114 3.76 -0.15 -26.52
C GLN A 114 4.53 -1.46 -26.25
N PRO A 115 5.86 -1.42 -26.02
CA PRO A 115 6.58 -2.59 -25.52
C PRO A 115 6.00 -3.21 -24.25
N ILE A 116 5.62 -2.41 -23.27
CA ILE A 116 5.04 -2.89 -22.01
C ILE A 116 3.69 -3.58 -22.25
N LEU A 117 2.78 -3.00 -23.05
CA LEU A 117 1.49 -3.62 -23.36
C LEU A 117 1.65 -4.95 -24.11
N ARG A 118 2.66 -5.07 -24.98
CA ARG A 118 3.02 -6.34 -25.64
C ARG A 118 3.57 -7.36 -24.63
N PHE A 119 4.46 -6.94 -23.77
CA PHE A 119 5.02 -7.79 -22.72
C PHE A 119 3.95 -8.34 -21.76
N LEU A 120 2.94 -7.51 -21.45
CA LEU A 120 1.79 -7.92 -20.64
C LEU A 120 0.79 -8.80 -21.42
N ASN A 121 1.09 -9.15 -22.68
CA ASN A 121 0.22 -9.94 -23.56
C ASN A 121 -1.20 -9.37 -23.69
N VAL A 122 -1.34 -8.03 -23.71
CA VAL A 122 -2.63 -7.38 -23.95
C VAL A 122 -3.08 -7.72 -25.39
N PRO A 123 -4.28 -8.32 -25.58
CA PRO A 123 -4.80 -8.68 -26.88
C PRO A 123 -4.80 -7.50 -27.87
N GLU A 124 -4.52 -7.75 -29.13
CA GLU A 124 -4.38 -6.67 -30.14
C GLU A 124 -5.65 -5.83 -30.28
N ASN A 125 -6.81 -6.46 -30.26
CA ASN A 125 -8.12 -5.81 -30.31
C ASN A 125 -8.38 -4.86 -29.12
N LEU A 126 -7.80 -5.14 -27.95
CA LEU A 126 -7.95 -4.33 -26.73
C LEU A 126 -6.81 -3.33 -26.55
N ARG A 127 -5.67 -3.49 -27.24
CA ARG A 127 -4.44 -2.71 -27.01
C ARG A 127 -4.63 -1.21 -27.23
N THR A 128 -5.44 -0.82 -28.21
CA THR A 128 -5.74 0.59 -28.48
C THR A 128 -6.56 1.21 -27.34
N VAL A 129 -7.57 0.50 -26.88
CA VAL A 129 -8.46 0.94 -25.79
C VAL A 129 -7.67 1.00 -24.48
N ALA A 130 -6.97 -0.09 -24.15
CA ALA A 130 -6.10 -0.19 -22.97
C ALA A 130 -5.00 0.90 -22.96
N GLY A 131 -4.35 1.12 -24.12
CA GLY A 131 -3.34 2.17 -24.31
C GLY A 131 -3.92 3.57 -24.06
N SER A 132 -5.12 3.84 -24.55
CA SER A 132 -5.77 5.15 -24.39
C SER A 132 -6.13 5.46 -22.93
N TYR A 133 -6.44 4.45 -22.13
CA TYR A 133 -6.69 4.58 -20.68
C TYR A 133 -5.38 4.82 -19.92
N ILE A 134 -4.39 3.91 -20.09
CA ILE A 134 -3.17 3.92 -19.29
C ILE A 134 -2.27 5.13 -19.58
N VAL A 135 -2.27 5.67 -20.80
CA VAL A 135 -1.57 6.92 -21.15
C VAL A 135 -1.99 8.05 -20.23
N ILE A 136 -3.27 8.21 -19.98
CA ILE A 136 -3.82 9.29 -19.14
C ILE A 136 -3.43 9.06 -17.68
N ILE A 137 -3.51 7.81 -17.19
CA ILE A 137 -3.08 7.46 -15.84
C ILE A 137 -1.59 7.76 -15.64
N ILE A 138 -0.73 7.35 -16.59
CA ILE A 138 0.72 7.62 -16.53
C ILE A 138 1.01 9.12 -16.60
N ALA A 139 0.32 9.87 -17.45
CA ALA A 139 0.46 11.33 -17.51
C ALA A 139 0.04 12.00 -16.19
N GLY A 140 -0.90 11.41 -15.44
CA GLY A 140 -1.39 11.89 -14.16
C GLY A 140 -0.54 11.51 -12.94
N LEU A 141 0.56 10.75 -13.08
CA LEU A 141 1.36 10.26 -11.95
C LEU A 141 1.88 11.37 -11.03
N ILE A 142 2.21 12.54 -11.58
CA ILE A 142 2.65 13.70 -10.77
C ILE A 142 1.52 14.16 -9.86
N ALA A 143 0.29 14.24 -10.33
CA ALA A 143 -0.87 14.65 -9.52
C ALA A 143 -1.15 13.63 -8.40
N THR A 144 -1.09 12.33 -8.72
CA THR A 144 -1.22 11.25 -7.76
C THR A 144 -0.12 11.33 -6.69
N PHE A 145 1.14 11.47 -7.11
CA PHE A 145 2.26 11.62 -6.17
C PHE A 145 2.11 12.83 -5.25
N LEU A 146 1.72 13.97 -5.79
CA LEU A 146 1.57 15.21 -5.01
C LEU A 146 0.50 15.07 -3.92
N TYR A 147 -0.63 14.44 -4.24
CA TYR A 147 -1.64 14.11 -3.23
C TYR A 147 -1.09 13.14 -2.18
N ASP A 148 -0.45 12.05 -2.59
CA ASP A 148 0.14 11.06 -1.68
C ASP A 148 1.20 11.68 -0.76
N ALA A 149 2.05 12.56 -1.29
CA ALA A 149 3.08 13.25 -0.52
C ALA A 149 2.47 14.18 0.55
N CYS A 150 1.42 14.93 0.20
CA CYS A 150 0.70 15.77 1.16
C CYS A 150 0.00 14.93 2.24
N ALA A 151 -0.68 13.87 1.85
CA ALA A 151 -1.35 12.96 2.78
C ALA A 151 -0.34 12.26 3.70
N ALA A 152 0.81 11.83 3.18
CA ALA A 152 1.88 11.21 3.94
C ALA A 152 2.54 12.21 4.93
N ALA A 153 2.75 13.47 4.52
CA ALA A 153 3.24 14.52 5.40
C ALA A 153 2.28 14.82 6.56
N LEU A 154 0.98 14.89 6.30
CA LEU A 154 -0.03 15.06 7.36
C LEU A 154 0.00 13.88 8.34
N ARG A 155 0.08 12.64 7.84
CA ARG A 155 0.24 11.45 8.70
C ARG A 155 1.53 11.50 9.51
N ALA A 156 2.64 11.95 8.92
CA ALA A 156 3.92 12.10 9.63
C ALA A 156 3.82 13.07 10.82
N LEU A 157 2.96 14.07 10.72
CA LEU A 157 2.65 15.03 11.81
C LEU A 157 1.53 14.54 12.76
N GLY A 158 1.05 13.31 12.58
CA GLY A 158 0.02 12.71 13.44
C GLY A 158 -1.43 13.07 13.06
N ASP A 159 -1.67 13.64 11.89
CA ASP A 159 -3.01 13.89 11.37
C ASP A 159 -3.41 12.84 10.34
N THR A 160 -4.27 11.91 10.74
CA THR A 160 -4.84 10.86 9.88
C THR A 160 -6.28 11.13 9.47
N ILE A 161 -6.94 12.09 10.12
CA ILE A 161 -8.35 12.42 9.84
C ILE A 161 -8.43 13.28 8.58
N THR A 162 -7.57 14.28 8.44
CA THR A 162 -7.59 15.16 7.27
C THR A 162 -7.38 14.40 5.96
N PRO A 163 -6.36 13.52 5.81
CA PRO A 163 -6.23 12.69 4.61
C PRO A 163 -7.45 11.81 4.33
N LEU A 164 -8.10 11.25 5.36
CA LEU A 164 -9.33 10.46 5.21
C LEU A 164 -10.47 11.31 4.63
N VAL A 165 -10.72 12.51 5.18
CA VAL A 165 -11.79 13.39 4.70
C VAL A 165 -11.54 13.83 3.26
N ILE A 166 -10.29 14.19 2.91
CA ILE A 166 -9.93 14.59 1.55
C ILE A 166 -10.07 13.42 0.59
N LEU A 167 -9.68 12.20 1.00
CA LEU A 167 -9.91 11.00 0.21
C LEU A 167 -11.41 10.77 -0.04
N ALA A 168 -12.26 10.94 0.97
CA ALA A 168 -13.71 10.82 0.79
C ALA A 168 -14.25 11.83 -0.23
N ILE A 169 -13.80 13.07 -0.17
CA ILE A 169 -14.13 14.10 -1.17
C ILE A 169 -13.64 13.68 -2.56
N SER A 170 -12.40 13.20 -2.66
CA SER A 170 -11.81 12.74 -3.92
C SER A 170 -12.61 11.59 -4.55
N VAL A 171 -13.05 10.63 -3.73
CA VAL A 171 -13.88 9.51 -4.18
C VAL A 171 -15.22 10.01 -4.75
N ILE A 172 -15.88 10.93 -4.07
CA ILE A 172 -17.14 11.51 -4.54
C ILE A 172 -16.93 12.26 -5.87
N LEU A 173 -15.86 13.07 -5.96
CA LEU A 173 -15.51 13.80 -7.17
C LEU A 173 -15.18 12.87 -8.34
N ASN A 174 -14.49 11.78 -8.06
CA ASN A 174 -14.18 10.77 -9.08
C ASN A 174 -15.45 10.08 -9.59
N ILE A 175 -16.33 9.59 -8.71
CA ILE A 175 -17.59 8.96 -9.11
C ILE A 175 -18.44 9.94 -9.94
N ALA A 176 -18.54 11.19 -9.51
CA ALA A 176 -19.24 12.23 -10.26
C ALA A 176 -18.58 12.49 -11.62
N GLY A 177 -17.25 12.51 -11.68
CA GLY A 177 -16.46 12.64 -12.90
C GLY A 177 -16.67 11.44 -13.84
N ASP A 178 -16.65 10.21 -13.33
CA ASP A 178 -16.91 9.02 -14.13
C ASP A 178 -18.30 9.07 -14.77
N LEU A 179 -19.33 9.38 -13.99
CA LEU A 179 -20.68 9.53 -14.50
C LEU A 179 -20.75 10.67 -15.54
N PHE A 180 -20.09 11.78 -15.32
CA PHE A 180 -20.08 12.91 -16.27
C PHE A 180 -19.33 12.57 -17.56
N PHE A 181 -18.08 12.11 -17.49
CA PHE A 181 -17.27 11.84 -18.67
C PHE A 181 -17.73 10.59 -19.42
N VAL A 182 -18.07 9.50 -18.70
CA VAL A 182 -18.41 8.22 -19.32
C VAL A 182 -19.87 8.22 -19.80
N VAL A 183 -20.82 8.67 -18.95
CA VAL A 183 -22.26 8.54 -19.26
C VAL A 183 -22.77 9.75 -20.05
N VAL A 184 -22.46 10.97 -19.60
CA VAL A 184 -22.96 12.20 -20.23
C VAL A 184 -22.17 12.54 -21.50
N LEU A 185 -20.84 12.64 -21.40
CA LEU A 185 -19.97 13.01 -22.53
C LEU A 185 -19.59 11.83 -23.41
N LYS A 186 -19.85 10.60 -23.03
CA LYS A 186 -19.60 9.36 -23.78
C LYS A 186 -18.15 9.23 -24.31
N THR A 187 -17.18 9.63 -23.49
CA THR A 187 -15.75 9.64 -23.86
C THR A 187 -15.08 8.28 -23.71
N GLY A 188 -15.84 7.23 -23.36
CA GLY A 188 -15.32 5.88 -23.20
C GLY A 188 -14.35 5.73 -22.02
N VAL A 189 -13.40 4.79 -22.10
CA VAL A 189 -12.41 4.53 -21.03
C VAL A 189 -11.50 5.71 -20.74
N ARG A 190 -11.29 6.61 -21.73
CA ARG A 190 -10.54 7.85 -21.54
C ARG A 190 -11.19 8.73 -20.49
N GLY A 191 -12.54 8.77 -20.50
CA GLY A 191 -13.31 9.53 -19.52
C GLY A 191 -13.08 9.07 -18.10
N ALA A 192 -13.07 7.77 -17.85
CA ALA A 192 -12.77 7.19 -16.55
C ALA A 192 -11.34 7.54 -16.09
N ALA A 193 -10.35 7.43 -16.99
CA ALA A 193 -8.97 7.84 -16.66
C ALA A 193 -8.86 9.34 -16.34
N VAL A 194 -9.52 10.21 -17.11
CA VAL A 194 -9.56 11.67 -16.86
C VAL A 194 -10.24 11.98 -15.53
N ALA A 195 -11.35 11.31 -15.21
CA ALA A 195 -12.04 11.47 -13.93
C ALA A 195 -11.10 11.13 -12.76
N THR A 196 -10.40 10.00 -12.85
CA THR A 196 -9.43 9.56 -11.82
C THR A 196 -8.31 10.59 -11.62
N VAL A 197 -7.64 11.00 -12.68
CA VAL A 197 -6.53 11.96 -12.60
C VAL A 197 -7.02 13.33 -12.12
N SER A 198 -8.18 13.79 -12.61
CA SER A 198 -8.77 15.05 -12.18
C SER A 198 -9.15 15.05 -10.69
N ALA A 199 -9.73 13.94 -10.20
CA ALA A 199 -10.05 13.78 -8.78
C ALA A 199 -8.78 13.82 -7.90
N GLN A 200 -7.68 13.17 -8.33
CA GLN A 200 -6.40 13.22 -7.64
C GLN A 200 -5.80 14.63 -7.64
N ALA A 201 -5.85 15.33 -8.78
CA ALA A 201 -5.36 16.71 -8.87
C ALA A 201 -6.17 17.66 -7.97
N LEU A 202 -7.49 17.53 -7.94
CA LEU A 202 -8.36 18.32 -7.05
C LEU A 202 -8.11 17.96 -5.58
N ALA A 203 -7.94 16.68 -5.26
CA ALA A 203 -7.58 16.24 -3.91
C ALA A 203 -6.25 16.85 -3.45
N PHE A 204 -5.24 16.88 -4.32
CA PHE A 204 -3.98 17.58 -4.06
C PHE A 204 -4.21 19.06 -3.76
N VAL A 205 -4.94 19.78 -4.61
CA VAL A 205 -5.19 21.22 -4.43
C VAL A 205 -5.91 21.48 -3.09
N ILE A 206 -6.94 20.71 -2.77
CA ILE A 206 -7.68 20.82 -1.51
C ILE A 206 -6.75 20.55 -0.32
N CYS A 207 -5.97 19.45 -0.41
CA CYS A 207 -5.02 19.05 0.63
C CYS A 207 -3.95 20.15 0.84
N TRP A 208 -3.39 20.66 -0.23
CA TRP A 208 -2.37 21.71 -0.21
C TRP A 208 -2.91 23.00 0.43
N ILE A 209 -4.06 23.50 -0.01
CA ILE A 209 -4.69 24.71 0.53
C ILE A 209 -5.00 24.53 2.03
N TYR A 210 -5.56 23.40 2.42
CA TYR A 210 -5.83 23.10 3.82
C TYR A 210 -4.54 23.09 4.64
N MET A 211 -3.51 22.41 4.12
CA MET A 211 -2.24 22.22 4.78
C MET A 211 -1.51 23.55 5.04
N ILE A 212 -1.41 24.43 4.04
CA ILE A 212 -0.75 25.73 4.19
C ILE A 212 -1.54 26.69 5.07
N LYS A 213 -2.88 26.56 5.14
CA LYS A 213 -3.71 27.39 6.03
C LYS A 213 -3.65 26.94 7.48
N ARG A 214 -3.59 25.62 7.71
CA ARG A 214 -3.73 25.04 9.06
C ARG A 214 -2.40 24.77 9.74
N TYR A 215 -1.34 24.46 8.98
CA TYR A 215 -0.05 24.01 9.51
C TYR A 215 1.08 24.93 9.06
N GLU A 216 1.55 25.83 9.94
CA GLU A 216 2.71 26.69 9.67
C GLU A 216 3.98 25.89 9.36
N LEU A 217 4.10 24.69 9.95
CA LEU A 217 5.20 23.75 9.72
C LEU A 217 5.27 23.22 8.28
N LEU A 218 4.18 23.31 7.53
CA LEU A 218 4.10 22.84 6.15
C LEU A 218 3.97 24.00 5.14
N ARG A 219 4.04 25.25 5.61
CA ARG A 219 4.20 26.43 4.74
C ARG A 219 5.63 26.49 4.27
N LEU A 220 5.84 26.10 3.02
CA LEU A 220 7.16 26.15 2.39
C LEU A 220 7.48 27.56 1.90
N SER A 221 8.74 27.95 2.07
CA SER A 221 9.36 29.14 1.49
C SER A 221 10.43 28.72 0.48
N GLY A 222 10.87 29.65 -0.37
CA GLY A 222 11.96 29.37 -1.31
C GLY A 222 13.26 28.94 -0.62
N ASP A 223 13.48 29.33 0.61
CA ASP A 223 14.67 28.97 1.38
C ASP A 223 14.65 27.50 1.86
N ASP A 224 13.47 26.89 1.99
CA ASP A 224 13.35 25.47 2.39
C ASP A 224 13.85 24.53 1.28
N PHE A 225 13.94 25.00 0.04
CA PHE A 225 14.47 24.26 -1.12
C PHE A 225 15.97 24.49 -1.34
N LYS A 226 16.56 25.48 -0.67
CA LYS A 226 17.97 25.81 -0.77
C LYS A 226 18.80 24.95 0.20
N GLU A 227 20.04 24.72 -0.16
CA GLU A 227 21.02 23.98 0.66
C GLU A 227 20.50 22.61 1.12
N PRO A 228 20.23 21.70 0.20
CA PRO A 228 19.82 20.35 0.53
C PRO A 228 20.93 19.66 1.33
N GLN A 229 20.58 19.11 2.50
CA GLN A 229 21.52 18.35 3.32
C GLN A 229 21.74 16.96 2.67
N PRO A 230 22.96 16.60 2.22
CA PRO A 230 23.22 15.32 1.55
C PRO A 230 22.76 14.11 2.37
N GLN A 231 22.97 14.16 3.69
CA GLN A 231 22.52 13.08 4.60
C GLN A 231 21.01 12.93 4.64
N MET A 232 20.24 14.03 4.57
CA MET A 232 18.78 14.00 4.50
C MET A 232 18.31 13.39 3.18
N ILE A 233 18.91 13.79 2.06
CA ILE A 233 18.62 13.23 0.74
C ILE A 233 18.87 11.72 0.72
N GLN A 234 20.03 11.29 1.23
CA GLN A 234 20.37 9.88 1.29
C GLN A 234 19.38 9.09 2.15
N SER A 235 19.02 9.61 3.33
CA SER A 235 18.03 8.97 4.22
C SER A 235 16.66 8.89 3.56
N MET A 236 16.22 9.94 2.88
CA MET A 236 14.93 9.98 2.19
C MET A 236 14.91 9.02 0.99
N LEU A 237 15.95 9.04 0.16
CA LEU A 237 16.03 8.11 -0.97
C LEU A 237 16.09 6.65 -0.49
N SER A 238 16.87 6.37 0.54
CA SER A 238 16.95 5.02 1.13
C SER A 238 15.58 4.55 1.64
N ALA A 239 14.88 5.38 2.42
CA ALA A 239 13.56 5.07 2.95
C ALA A 239 12.51 4.96 1.83
N GLY A 240 12.47 5.95 0.94
CA GLY A 240 11.48 6.04 -0.13
C GLY A 240 11.63 4.91 -1.14
N LEU A 241 12.84 4.69 -1.66
CA LEU A 241 13.09 3.61 -2.62
C LEU A 241 12.86 2.24 -1.99
N SER A 242 13.28 2.03 -0.74
CA SER A 242 13.02 0.77 -0.06
C SER A 242 11.52 0.47 0.02
N MET A 243 10.69 1.41 0.48
CA MET A 243 9.24 1.21 0.58
C MET A 243 8.57 1.10 -0.80
N GLY A 244 9.03 1.86 -1.78
CA GLY A 244 8.55 1.77 -3.16
C GLY A 244 8.85 0.41 -3.77
N PHE A 245 10.09 -0.06 -3.68
CA PHE A 245 10.48 -1.38 -4.18
C PHE A 245 9.80 -2.51 -3.42
N MET A 246 9.61 -2.41 -2.09
CA MET A 246 8.84 -3.39 -1.34
C MET A 246 7.46 -3.63 -1.96
N SER A 247 6.72 -2.56 -2.23
CA SER A 247 5.39 -2.65 -2.86
C SER A 247 5.46 -3.32 -4.24
N SER A 248 6.46 -2.97 -5.06
CA SER A 248 6.66 -3.54 -6.38
C SER A 248 7.01 -5.04 -6.33
N LEU A 249 7.92 -5.43 -5.45
CA LEU A 249 8.36 -6.83 -5.29
C LEU A 249 7.20 -7.75 -4.88
N ILE A 250 6.36 -7.29 -3.95
CA ILE A 250 5.17 -8.02 -3.50
C ILE A 250 4.20 -8.23 -4.68
N ASN A 251 3.95 -7.19 -5.47
CA ASN A 251 3.07 -7.27 -6.64
C ASN A 251 3.62 -8.23 -7.72
N ILE A 252 4.91 -8.16 -8.02
CA ILE A 252 5.56 -9.07 -9.00
C ILE A 252 5.45 -10.53 -8.54
N GLY A 253 5.73 -10.80 -7.27
CA GLY A 253 5.60 -12.15 -6.71
C GLY A 253 4.18 -12.69 -6.82
N SER A 254 3.18 -11.86 -6.50
CA SER A 254 1.77 -12.24 -6.58
C SER A 254 1.31 -12.49 -8.02
N LEU A 255 1.76 -11.67 -8.99
CA LEU A 255 1.47 -11.89 -10.41
C LEU A 255 2.05 -13.21 -10.94
N THR A 256 3.28 -13.54 -10.53
CA THR A 256 3.91 -14.80 -10.92
C THR A 256 3.13 -16.02 -10.40
N LEU A 257 2.71 -15.96 -9.13
CA LEU A 257 1.89 -17.03 -8.55
C LEU A 257 0.53 -17.13 -9.26
N GLN A 258 -0.13 -16.00 -9.58
CA GLN A 258 -1.38 -15.96 -10.33
C GLN A 258 -1.26 -16.61 -11.72
N THR A 259 -0.13 -16.41 -12.40
CA THR A 259 0.15 -17.03 -13.70
C THR A 259 0.17 -18.57 -13.60
N ALA A 260 0.72 -19.12 -12.51
CA ALA A 260 0.70 -20.55 -12.26
C ALA A 260 -0.72 -21.07 -11.95
N ILE A 261 -1.50 -20.31 -11.16
CA ILE A 261 -2.89 -20.65 -10.81
C ILE A 261 -3.79 -20.69 -12.03
N ASN A 262 -3.58 -19.80 -13.00
CA ASN A 262 -4.38 -19.75 -14.23
C ASN A 262 -4.28 -21.02 -15.09
N LYS A 263 -3.28 -21.86 -14.84
CA LYS A 263 -3.11 -23.18 -15.51
C LYS A 263 -3.89 -24.31 -14.83
N LEU A 264 -4.45 -24.09 -13.63
CA LEU A 264 -5.10 -25.15 -12.83
C LEU A 264 -6.59 -25.33 -13.14
N GLY A 265 -7.16 -24.57 -14.07
CA GLY A 265 -8.54 -24.68 -14.50
C GLY A 265 -9.49 -23.63 -13.91
N GLN A 266 -10.64 -23.49 -14.55
CA GLN A 266 -11.58 -22.40 -14.28
C GLN A 266 -12.14 -22.40 -12.85
N ASN A 267 -12.52 -23.56 -12.32
CA ASN A 267 -13.05 -23.64 -10.95
C ASN A 267 -12.03 -23.20 -9.90
N ILE A 268 -10.76 -23.56 -10.10
CA ILE A 268 -9.65 -23.16 -9.21
C ILE A 268 -9.41 -21.64 -9.29
N ILE A 269 -9.45 -21.06 -10.50
CA ILE A 269 -9.29 -19.60 -10.69
C ILE A 269 -10.39 -18.86 -9.95
N VAL A 270 -11.65 -19.29 -10.10
CA VAL A 270 -12.79 -18.66 -9.41
C VAL A 270 -12.65 -18.79 -7.89
N ALA A 271 -12.33 -20.00 -7.41
CA ALA A 271 -12.14 -20.27 -6.00
C ALA A 271 -11.02 -19.43 -5.40
N HIS A 272 -9.86 -19.38 -6.06
CA HIS A 272 -8.71 -18.61 -5.60
C HIS A 272 -8.98 -17.09 -5.61
N THR A 273 -9.62 -16.59 -6.67
CA THR A 273 -9.96 -15.17 -6.78
C THR A 273 -10.88 -14.73 -5.64
N ALA A 274 -11.88 -15.54 -5.30
CA ALA A 274 -12.77 -15.26 -4.18
C ALA A 274 -12.02 -15.29 -2.83
N ALA A 275 -11.23 -16.34 -2.60
CA ALA A 275 -10.44 -16.46 -1.39
C ALA A 275 -9.47 -15.29 -1.22
N ARG A 276 -8.77 -14.89 -2.28
CA ARG A 276 -7.87 -13.73 -2.27
C ARG A 276 -8.58 -12.42 -1.95
N LYS A 277 -9.76 -12.17 -2.50
CA LYS A 277 -10.57 -10.98 -2.16
C LYS A 277 -10.90 -10.91 -0.67
N ILE A 278 -11.28 -12.04 -0.07
CA ILE A 278 -11.56 -12.12 1.37
C ILE A 278 -10.27 -11.96 2.19
N SER A 279 -9.19 -12.63 1.78
CA SER A 279 -7.86 -12.47 2.41
C SER A 279 -7.38 -11.03 2.37
N GLU A 280 -7.52 -10.33 1.24
CA GLU A 280 -7.17 -8.91 1.11
C GLU A 280 -7.93 -8.03 2.10
N MET A 281 -9.23 -8.28 2.30
CA MET A 281 -10.03 -7.57 3.31
C MET A 281 -9.51 -7.83 4.74
N PHE A 282 -9.16 -9.06 5.05
CA PHE A 282 -8.58 -9.40 6.35
C PHE A 282 -7.19 -8.76 6.55
N MET A 283 -6.39 -8.69 5.51
CA MET A 283 -5.02 -8.12 5.54
C MET A 283 -4.98 -6.59 5.65
N ILE A 284 -6.08 -5.88 5.38
CA ILE A 284 -6.14 -4.41 5.55
C ILE A 284 -5.67 -4.02 6.95
N MET A 285 -6.07 -4.74 7.99
CA MET A 285 -5.70 -4.43 9.36
C MET A 285 -4.18 -4.51 9.60
N PHE A 286 -3.49 -5.49 9.01
CA PHE A 286 -2.03 -5.61 9.10
C PHE A 286 -1.33 -4.45 8.43
N THR A 287 -1.80 -4.04 7.25
CA THR A 287 -1.30 -2.86 6.53
C THR A 287 -1.47 -1.60 7.35
N VAL A 288 -2.63 -1.41 7.97
CA VAL A 288 -2.95 -0.25 8.81
C VAL A 288 -2.02 -0.17 10.02
N PHE A 289 -1.84 -1.28 10.74
CA PHE A 289 -0.91 -1.31 11.88
C PHE A 289 0.54 -1.15 11.43
N GLY A 290 0.91 -1.69 10.26
CA GLY A 290 2.22 -1.45 9.67
C GLY A 290 2.48 0.05 9.45
N GLN A 291 1.60 0.73 8.71
CA GLN A 291 1.72 2.18 8.44
C GLN A 291 1.72 3.00 9.74
N THR A 292 0.88 2.62 10.71
CA THR A 292 0.86 3.23 12.04
C THR A 292 2.22 3.10 12.73
N MET A 293 2.84 1.92 12.68
CA MET A 293 4.12 1.66 13.32
C MET A 293 5.27 2.39 12.64
N ALA A 294 5.27 2.55 11.32
CA ALA A 294 6.28 3.35 10.62
C ALA A 294 6.32 4.79 11.16
N THR A 295 5.16 5.44 11.26
CA THR A 295 5.07 6.81 11.79
C THR A 295 5.31 6.88 13.30
N TYR A 296 4.72 5.97 14.08
CA TYR A 296 4.87 5.94 15.53
C TYR A 296 6.33 5.72 15.94
N CYS A 297 7.01 4.75 15.34
CA CYS A 297 8.43 4.50 15.62
C CYS A 297 9.29 5.66 15.14
N GLY A 298 9.02 6.25 13.97
CA GLY A 298 9.76 7.41 13.47
C GLY A 298 9.67 8.61 14.41
N GLN A 299 8.48 9.00 14.87
CA GLN A 299 8.32 10.10 15.83
C GLN A 299 8.99 9.81 17.18
N ASN A 300 8.82 8.60 17.72
CA ASN A 300 9.40 8.24 19.00
C ASN A 300 10.93 8.06 18.93
N LEU A 301 11.47 7.64 17.77
CA LEU A 301 12.91 7.63 17.52
C LEU A 301 13.48 9.06 17.54
N GLY A 302 12.87 9.97 16.79
CA GLY A 302 13.27 11.38 16.80
C GLY A 302 13.22 12.02 18.18
N ALA A 303 12.26 11.62 19.01
CA ALA A 303 12.12 12.09 20.39
C ALA A 303 13.02 11.35 21.40
N GLY A 304 13.84 10.36 20.98
CA GLY A 304 14.67 9.54 21.88
C GLY A 304 13.88 8.60 22.81
N ARG A 305 12.59 8.34 22.53
CA ARG A 305 11.69 7.58 23.41
C ARG A 305 11.66 6.08 23.05
N ILE A 306 12.78 5.40 23.30
CA ILE A 306 12.95 3.96 22.97
C ILE A 306 12.01 3.08 23.79
N ASP A 307 11.73 3.46 25.05
CA ASP A 307 10.74 2.81 25.91
C ASP A 307 9.37 2.69 25.23
N ARG A 308 8.96 3.76 24.56
CA ARG A 308 7.68 3.82 23.86
C ARG A 308 7.67 3.00 22.58
N ILE A 309 8.79 2.96 21.85
CA ILE A 309 8.93 2.15 20.64
C ILE A 309 8.72 0.67 20.97
N LYS A 310 9.42 0.14 21.96
CA LYS A 310 9.27 -1.26 22.42
C LYS A 310 7.82 -1.57 22.80
N LYS A 311 7.24 -0.71 23.63
CA LYS A 311 5.84 -0.86 24.06
C LYS A 311 4.86 -0.76 22.91
N GLY A 312 5.10 0.15 21.96
CA GLY A 312 4.25 0.34 20.77
C GLY A 312 4.27 -0.86 19.85
N ILE A 313 5.43 -1.43 19.56
CA ILE A 313 5.58 -2.66 18.76
C ILE A 313 4.83 -3.81 19.42
N GLY A 314 5.00 -4.03 20.72
CA GLY A 314 4.31 -5.09 21.46
C GLY A 314 2.78 -4.91 21.44
N LEU A 315 2.28 -3.68 21.60
CA LEU A 315 0.84 -3.39 21.50
C LEU A 315 0.31 -3.60 20.10
N ALA A 316 1.03 -3.20 19.06
CA ALA A 316 0.60 -3.40 17.68
C ALA A 316 0.53 -4.90 17.33
N ILE A 317 1.52 -5.69 17.77
CA ILE A 317 1.49 -7.15 17.62
C ILE A 317 0.29 -7.73 18.37
N LEU A 318 0.02 -7.30 19.61
CA LEU A 318 -1.14 -7.78 20.37
C LEU A 318 -2.46 -7.49 19.65
N TYR A 319 -2.65 -6.26 19.13
CA TYR A 319 -3.89 -5.90 18.42
C TYR A 319 -4.06 -6.67 17.12
N THR A 320 -2.97 -6.86 16.37
CA THR A 320 -3.01 -7.68 15.15
C THR A 320 -3.24 -9.15 15.46
N CYS A 321 -2.70 -9.69 16.56
CA CYS A 321 -3.00 -11.06 17.02
C CYS A 321 -4.47 -11.25 17.42
N ILE A 322 -5.09 -10.26 18.07
CA ILE A 322 -6.54 -10.29 18.37
C ILE A 322 -7.33 -10.34 17.05
N TRP A 323 -6.94 -9.55 16.05
CA TRP A 323 -7.53 -9.59 14.73
C TRP A 323 -7.34 -10.93 14.02
N CYS A 324 -6.15 -11.56 14.12
CA CYS A 324 -5.91 -12.91 13.61
C CYS A 324 -6.89 -13.93 14.20
N SER A 325 -7.10 -13.88 15.51
CA SER A 325 -8.04 -14.76 16.17
C SER A 325 -9.47 -14.57 15.63
N PHE A 326 -9.87 -13.32 15.39
CA PHE A 326 -11.16 -13.01 14.76
C PHE A 326 -11.24 -13.58 13.34
N THR A 327 -10.21 -13.41 12.50
CA THR A 327 -10.21 -13.89 11.12
C THR A 327 -10.23 -15.43 11.05
N ILE A 328 -9.56 -16.12 11.97
CA ILE A 328 -9.64 -17.57 12.09
C ILE A 328 -11.06 -17.99 12.39
N VAL A 329 -11.67 -17.43 13.44
CA VAL A 329 -13.07 -17.77 13.83
C VAL A 329 -13.99 -17.50 12.63
N ALA A 330 -13.89 -16.36 11.96
CA ALA A 330 -14.70 -16.04 10.80
C ALA A 330 -14.51 -17.05 9.65
N SER A 331 -13.27 -17.43 9.33
CA SER A 331 -12.98 -18.40 8.26
C SER A 331 -13.53 -19.79 8.55
N TYR A 332 -13.51 -20.21 9.81
CA TYR A 332 -14.00 -21.53 10.22
C TYR A 332 -15.52 -21.61 10.41
N THR A 333 -16.17 -20.50 10.79
CA THR A 333 -17.62 -20.46 11.07
C THR A 333 -18.45 -20.04 9.89
N ILE A 334 -18.03 -18.97 9.18
CA ILE A 334 -18.79 -18.36 8.08
C ILE A 334 -18.01 -18.34 6.75
N GLY A 335 -16.91 -19.11 6.62
CA GLY A 335 -16.05 -19.10 5.43
C GLY A 335 -16.80 -19.41 4.14
N ASP A 336 -17.65 -20.46 4.13
CA ASP A 336 -18.46 -20.83 2.97
C ASP A 336 -19.44 -19.71 2.57
N TRP A 337 -20.05 -19.06 3.56
CA TRP A 337 -20.95 -17.93 3.32
C TRP A 337 -20.19 -16.71 2.75
N LEU A 338 -19.00 -16.40 3.26
CA LEU A 338 -18.16 -15.32 2.73
C LEU A 338 -17.78 -15.57 1.27
N VAL A 339 -17.39 -16.82 0.94
CA VAL A 339 -17.06 -17.21 -0.44
C VAL A 339 -18.29 -17.09 -1.33
N TYR A 340 -19.44 -17.57 -0.87
CA TYR A 340 -20.71 -17.46 -1.60
C TYR A 340 -21.08 -15.98 -1.87
N MET A 341 -20.94 -15.11 -0.89
CA MET A 341 -21.22 -13.67 -1.05
C MET A 341 -20.33 -13.00 -2.11
N VAL A 342 -19.08 -13.45 -2.22
CA VAL A 342 -18.15 -12.88 -3.22
C VAL A 342 -18.37 -13.46 -4.61
N THR A 343 -18.68 -14.77 -4.71
CA THR A 343 -18.78 -15.46 -6.02
C THR A 343 -20.19 -15.56 -6.56
N GLY A 344 -21.20 -15.55 -5.70
CA GLY A 344 -22.56 -15.97 -6.05
C GLY A 344 -22.68 -17.46 -6.48
N SER A 345 -21.57 -18.19 -6.45
CA SER A 345 -21.49 -19.58 -6.93
C SER A 345 -21.96 -20.57 -5.86
N LYS A 346 -22.80 -21.52 -6.26
CA LYS A 346 -23.17 -22.69 -5.45
C LYS A 346 -22.36 -23.94 -5.81
N ASN A 347 -21.35 -23.82 -6.66
CA ASN A 347 -20.50 -24.94 -7.04
C ASN A 347 -19.71 -25.44 -5.82
N ALA A 348 -19.95 -26.70 -5.42
CA ALA A 348 -19.34 -27.30 -4.25
C ALA A 348 -17.81 -27.33 -4.31
N GLU A 349 -17.22 -27.52 -5.50
CA GLU A 349 -15.77 -27.53 -5.70
C GLU A 349 -15.17 -26.13 -5.44
N VAL A 350 -15.82 -25.08 -5.97
CA VAL A 350 -15.39 -23.68 -5.78
C VAL A 350 -15.46 -23.29 -4.29
N LEU A 351 -16.59 -23.57 -3.64
CA LEU A 351 -16.76 -23.30 -2.21
C LEU A 351 -15.72 -24.03 -1.38
N LYS A 352 -15.54 -25.34 -1.59
CA LYS A 352 -14.58 -26.15 -0.85
C LYS A 352 -13.15 -25.66 -1.00
N ASN A 353 -12.71 -25.41 -2.23
CA ASN A 353 -11.34 -24.97 -2.50
C ASN A 353 -11.07 -23.58 -1.90
N ALA A 354 -11.98 -22.64 -2.06
CA ALA A 354 -11.83 -21.29 -1.52
C ALA A 354 -11.86 -21.28 0.01
N THR A 355 -12.77 -22.03 0.63
CA THR A 355 -12.87 -22.10 2.09
C THR A 355 -11.67 -22.83 2.69
N ASN A 356 -11.17 -23.88 2.03
CA ASN A 356 -9.95 -24.56 2.48
C ASN A 356 -8.74 -23.63 2.43
N TYR A 357 -8.61 -22.81 1.37
CA TYR A 357 -7.58 -21.79 1.29
C TYR A 357 -7.69 -20.82 2.48
N LEU A 358 -8.86 -20.25 2.72
CA LEU A 358 -9.08 -19.30 3.82
C LEU A 358 -8.78 -19.90 5.19
N LYS A 359 -9.26 -21.11 5.46
CA LYS A 359 -9.02 -21.80 6.73
C LYS A 359 -7.55 -22.06 6.97
N PHE A 360 -6.82 -22.48 5.94
CA PHE A 360 -5.38 -22.74 6.06
C PHE A 360 -4.59 -21.44 6.18
N ASP A 361 -4.84 -20.46 5.32
CA ASP A 361 -4.14 -19.20 5.25
C ASP A 361 -4.25 -18.39 6.55
N THR A 362 -5.47 -18.29 7.11
CA THR A 362 -5.72 -17.52 8.34
C THR A 362 -5.03 -18.11 9.59
N LEU A 363 -4.75 -19.42 9.65
CA LEU A 363 -3.98 -20.00 10.75
C LEU A 363 -2.58 -19.41 10.88
N PHE A 364 -1.99 -18.97 9.77
CA PHE A 364 -0.63 -18.41 9.72
C PHE A 364 -0.59 -16.88 9.73
N TYR A 365 -1.73 -16.22 9.83
CA TYR A 365 -1.80 -14.74 9.88
C TYR A 365 -1.02 -14.14 11.05
N PHE A 366 -0.78 -14.88 12.13
CA PHE A 366 0.09 -14.44 13.22
C PHE A 366 1.51 -14.13 12.73
N VAL A 367 2.02 -14.91 11.77
CA VAL A 367 3.33 -14.67 11.16
C VAL A 367 3.28 -13.37 10.34
N THR A 368 2.25 -13.21 9.50
CA THR A 368 2.05 -12.00 8.70
C THR A 368 1.86 -10.75 9.57
N ALA A 369 1.15 -10.88 10.69
CA ALA A 369 0.98 -9.80 11.67
C ALA A 369 2.35 -9.31 12.17
N VAL A 370 3.23 -10.23 12.58
CA VAL A 370 4.59 -9.90 13.02
C VAL A 370 5.39 -9.26 11.87
N ILE A 371 5.33 -9.84 10.67
CA ILE A 371 6.02 -9.30 9.48
C ILE A 371 5.61 -7.85 9.24
N CYS A 372 4.32 -7.56 9.14
CA CYS A 372 3.82 -6.22 8.82
C CYS A 372 4.20 -5.19 9.88
N VAL A 373 4.05 -5.53 11.17
CA VAL A 373 4.38 -4.63 12.28
C VAL A 373 5.88 -4.40 12.36
N VAL A 374 6.69 -5.46 12.36
CA VAL A 374 8.15 -5.37 12.54
C VAL A 374 8.80 -4.70 11.32
N ARG A 375 8.42 -5.10 10.11
CA ARG A 375 8.95 -4.54 8.86
C ARG A 375 8.77 -3.02 8.78
N ASN A 376 7.57 -2.53 9.08
CA ASN A 376 7.29 -1.10 9.06
C ASN A 376 7.88 -0.36 10.28
N ALA A 377 7.95 -1.00 11.44
CA ALA A 377 8.65 -0.43 12.59
C ALA A 377 10.15 -0.23 12.28
N MET A 378 10.80 -1.19 11.63
CA MET A 378 12.20 -1.08 11.19
C MET A 378 12.42 0.06 10.21
N GLN A 379 11.50 0.24 9.24
CA GLN A 379 11.51 1.41 8.35
C GLN A 379 11.48 2.72 9.18
N GLY A 380 10.58 2.81 10.15
CA GLY A 380 10.48 3.95 11.07
C GLY A 380 11.74 4.19 11.90
N LEU A 381 12.50 3.12 12.20
CA LEU A 381 13.75 3.14 12.95
C LEU A 381 14.98 3.42 12.07
N GLY A 382 14.82 3.53 10.75
CA GLY A 382 15.90 3.84 9.81
C GLY A 382 16.61 2.61 9.23
N ASP A 383 16.16 1.39 9.53
CA ASP A 383 16.61 0.20 8.80
C ASP A 383 15.72 -0.02 7.58
N HIS A 384 16.25 0.32 6.42
CA HIS A 384 15.55 0.22 5.14
C HIS A 384 15.96 -1.01 4.33
N ILE A 385 17.07 -1.65 4.70
CA ILE A 385 17.65 -2.79 3.98
C ILE A 385 16.93 -4.08 4.36
N THR A 386 16.82 -4.37 5.65
CA THR A 386 16.22 -5.63 6.12
C THR A 386 14.76 -5.81 5.67
N PRO A 387 13.88 -4.77 5.72
CA PRO A 387 12.56 -4.83 5.13
C PRO A 387 12.55 -5.15 3.63
N LEU A 388 13.49 -4.57 2.87
CA LEU A 388 13.63 -4.82 1.43
C LEU A 388 14.09 -6.26 1.15
N VAL A 389 15.07 -6.77 1.92
CA VAL A 389 15.50 -8.17 1.85
C VAL A 389 14.33 -9.13 2.13
N SER A 390 13.54 -8.86 3.17
CA SER A 390 12.35 -9.64 3.49
C SER A 390 11.36 -9.69 2.32
N SER A 391 11.10 -8.56 1.66
CA SER A 391 10.20 -8.50 0.50
C SER A 391 10.80 -9.16 -0.76
N SER A 392 12.12 -9.12 -0.91
CA SER A 392 12.81 -9.86 -1.98
C SER A 392 12.69 -11.36 -1.78
N LEU A 393 12.80 -11.85 -0.54
CA LEU A 393 12.58 -13.26 -0.20
C LEU A 393 11.12 -13.67 -0.46
N GLU A 394 10.15 -12.77 -0.23
CA GLU A 394 8.75 -13.00 -0.58
C GLU A 394 8.58 -13.22 -2.09
N MET A 395 9.11 -12.33 -2.91
CA MET A 395 9.04 -12.44 -4.36
C MET A 395 9.71 -13.73 -4.85
N ILE A 396 10.95 -13.97 -4.43
CA ILE A 396 11.71 -15.17 -4.83
C ILE A 396 10.99 -16.44 -4.40
N GLY A 397 10.50 -16.47 -3.16
CA GLY A 397 9.75 -17.62 -2.63
C GLY A 397 8.50 -17.93 -3.45
N LYS A 398 7.71 -16.91 -3.80
CA LYS A 398 6.52 -17.07 -4.66
C LYS A 398 6.89 -17.57 -6.06
N ILE A 399 7.97 -17.08 -6.66
CA ILE A 399 8.46 -17.54 -7.97
C ILE A 399 8.89 -19.01 -7.90
N VAL A 400 9.68 -19.38 -6.89
CA VAL A 400 10.15 -20.76 -6.71
C VAL A 400 8.97 -21.71 -6.51
N ILE A 401 8.01 -21.37 -5.66
CA ILE A 401 6.84 -22.20 -5.39
C ILE A 401 5.96 -22.31 -6.64
N ALA A 402 5.75 -21.23 -7.37
CA ALA A 402 5.01 -21.26 -8.63
C ALA A 402 5.65 -22.20 -9.67
N ALA A 403 6.99 -22.28 -9.68
CA ALA A 403 7.74 -23.13 -10.59
C ALA A 403 7.88 -24.60 -10.12
N THR A 404 7.77 -24.87 -8.82
CA THR A 404 8.02 -26.20 -8.23
C THR A 404 6.77 -26.83 -7.63
N LEU A 405 6.26 -26.28 -6.51
CA LEU A 405 5.17 -26.90 -5.76
C LEU A 405 3.83 -26.88 -6.51
N VAL A 406 3.54 -25.83 -7.26
CA VAL A 406 2.27 -25.74 -8.00
C VAL A 406 2.18 -26.80 -9.10
N PRO A 407 3.21 -27.07 -9.92
CA PRO A 407 3.17 -28.16 -10.91
C PRO A 407 3.01 -29.55 -10.29
N TRP A 408 3.56 -29.81 -9.09
CA TRP A 408 3.52 -31.12 -8.46
C TRP A 408 2.26 -31.39 -7.62
N PHE A 409 1.79 -30.34 -6.90
CA PHE A 409 0.70 -30.46 -5.93
C PHE A 409 -0.56 -29.69 -6.32
N GLY A 410 -0.58 -29.06 -7.49
CA GLY A 410 -1.72 -28.28 -7.97
C GLY A 410 -2.11 -27.18 -6.98
N TYR A 411 -3.42 -27.07 -6.71
CA TYR A 411 -3.94 -26.01 -5.84
C TYR A 411 -3.48 -26.14 -4.38
N THR A 412 -3.17 -27.33 -3.90
CA THR A 412 -2.57 -27.50 -2.57
C THR A 412 -1.22 -26.80 -2.47
N GLY A 413 -0.40 -26.86 -3.54
CA GLY A 413 0.85 -26.09 -3.62
C GLY A 413 0.63 -24.57 -3.52
N VAL A 414 -0.47 -24.05 -4.06
CA VAL A 414 -0.86 -22.64 -3.93
C VAL A 414 -1.27 -22.32 -2.49
N ILE A 415 -2.07 -23.17 -1.85
CA ILE A 415 -2.55 -22.98 -0.46
C ILE A 415 -1.37 -22.87 0.51
N VAL A 416 -0.35 -23.70 0.33
CA VAL A 416 0.83 -23.73 1.22
C VAL A 416 1.83 -22.61 0.89
N ALA A 417 1.74 -22.04 -0.31
CA ALA A 417 2.71 -21.05 -0.82
C ALA A 417 2.89 -19.83 0.11
N GLU A 418 1.79 -19.15 0.42
CA GLU A 418 1.84 -17.91 1.22
C GLU A 418 2.41 -18.17 2.63
N PRO A 419 1.90 -19.12 3.42
CA PRO A 419 2.45 -19.42 4.75
C PRO A 419 3.93 -19.79 4.73
N LEU A 420 4.36 -20.63 3.79
CA LEU A 420 5.76 -21.06 3.68
C LEU A 420 6.68 -19.86 3.44
N VAL A 421 6.28 -18.97 2.53
CA VAL A 421 7.02 -17.75 2.23
C VAL A 421 7.08 -16.83 3.45
N TRP A 422 5.99 -16.69 4.21
CA TRP A 422 5.96 -15.86 5.43
C TRP A 422 6.96 -16.34 6.48
N PHE A 423 7.08 -17.65 6.68
CA PHE A 423 8.11 -18.19 7.60
C PHE A 423 9.53 -17.86 7.15
N ILE A 424 9.79 -17.88 5.84
CA ILE A 424 11.12 -17.53 5.31
C ILE A 424 11.40 -16.02 5.49
N MET A 425 10.44 -15.17 5.14
CA MET A 425 10.66 -13.73 5.15
C MET A 425 10.62 -13.10 6.55
N VAL A 426 10.05 -13.75 7.55
CA VAL A 426 10.05 -13.25 8.93
C VAL A 426 11.41 -13.42 9.61
N ILE A 427 12.21 -14.40 9.21
CA ILE A 427 13.50 -14.72 9.84
C ILE A 427 14.45 -13.52 9.86
N PRO A 428 14.81 -12.86 8.73
CA PRO A 428 15.71 -11.73 8.75
C PRO A 428 15.17 -10.57 9.60
N LEU A 429 13.84 -10.36 9.60
CA LEU A 429 13.20 -9.32 10.40
C LEU A 429 13.38 -9.57 11.90
N LEU A 430 13.13 -10.80 12.35
CA LEU A 430 13.29 -11.17 13.76
C LEU A 430 14.76 -11.12 14.19
N ILE A 431 15.68 -11.65 13.40
CA ILE A 431 17.11 -11.58 13.71
C ILE A 431 17.54 -10.13 13.87
N GLN A 432 17.17 -9.26 12.96
CA GLN A 432 17.63 -7.89 12.96
C GLN A 432 16.97 -7.05 14.05
N ILE A 433 15.64 -7.19 14.31
CA ILE A 433 14.97 -6.41 15.34
C ILE A 433 15.59 -6.65 16.73
N PHE A 434 16.01 -7.89 17.03
CA PHE A 434 16.71 -8.22 18.28
C PHE A 434 18.17 -7.76 18.29
N ARG A 435 18.79 -7.53 17.13
CA ARG A 435 20.18 -7.05 17.01
C ARG A 435 20.29 -5.53 16.97
N MET A 436 19.22 -4.81 16.68
CA MET A 436 19.23 -3.35 16.54
C MET A 436 19.80 -2.65 17.80
N PRO A 437 20.90 -1.89 17.68
CA PRO A 437 21.52 -1.20 18.81
C PRO A 437 20.54 -0.25 19.50
N VAL A 438 19.71 0.43 18.73
CA VAL A 438 18.69 1.36 19.22
C VAL A 438 17.72 0.69 20.20
N LEU A 439 17.39 -0.58 19.99
CA LEU A 439 16.48 -1.32 20.86
C LEU A 439 17.21 -2.04 22.02
N LYS A 440 18.54 -2.26 21.92
CA LYS A 440 19.32 -2.90 23.00
C LYS A 440 19.66 -1.93 24.13
N ASN A 441 19.97 -0.68 23.80
CA ASN A 441 20.39 0.30 24.79
C ASN A 441 19.20 0.83 25.59
N ASN A 442 19.05 0.31 26.81
CA ASN A 442 18.23 0.95 27.85
C ASN A 442 18.94 2.20 28.44
N ILE A 443 20.09 2.57 27.87
CA ILE A 443 20.98 3.62 28.38
C ILE A 443 20.92 4.76 27.36
N LEU A 444 20.03 5.69 27.56
CA LEU A 444 20.26 7.09 27.26
C LEU A 444 19.81 7.87 28.47
N THR A 445 20.75 7.93 29.42
CA THR A 445 21.46 9.15 29.79
C THR A 445 20.55 10.33 30.10
N LYS A 446 20.32 10.46 31.35
CA LYS A 446 20.32 11.77 31.98
C LYS A 446 21.64 12.48 31.57
N SER A 447 21.55 13.42 30.68
CA SER A 447 22.47 14.54 30.59
C SER A 447 21.73 15.71 29.96
#